data_2d7bae1b6c6428af9de2a54a6ccb32ae
#
_entry.id   2d7bae1b6c6428af9de2a54a6ccb32ae
#
_cell.length_a   1.000
_cell.length_b   1.000
_cell.length_c   1.000
_cell.angle_alpha   90.00
_cell.angle_beta   90.00
_cell.angle_gamma   90.00
#
_symmetry.space_group_name_H-M   'P 1'
#
loop_
_entity.id
_entity.type
_entity.pdbx_description
1 polymer ?
#
loop_
_entity_poly.entity_id
_entity_poly.type
_entity_poly.pdbx_seq_one_letter_code
_entity_poly.pdbx_strand_id
1 'polypeptide(L)'
;MDLFDYMRETNKEKESPLASRMRPVTLDEVVGQKHIIGKDKLLYRAIKADKLSSLIFYGPPGTGKTTLAKVIAHTTSAEFKQINATVAGKKDMEEVVKEAKDLQGMYGKKTILFIDEIHRFNKGQQDYLLPFVEDGTLILIGATTENPYFEVNGALISRSSIFELHPLEKTDIKELLLRAVNDTEKGLGSFHAVIEDDALEFLADVSGGDARNALNAIELGVLTTDRSEDGQIHITLDVASECIQKRVVNYDKKGDNHYDIISAFIKSMRGSDPDAAVFYLAKMLYAGEDVKFIARRIMICASEDVGNADPMALTVAVAAAQAVERIGMPESQIILSQAVTYVASAPKSNSAVNAIFAANDAVRNNKTTVPTHLQDAHYKGAQKLGHGIGYKYAHDYPDHYVDQQYLPDEIKDARFYEPGDLGYEKQIKERLQKL
;
A
#
# COMPACT_ATOMS: atom_id res chain seq x y z
N MET A 1 -5.41 -28.35 -31.65
CA MET A 1 -5.92 -28.55 -30.30
C MET A 1 -6.52 -29.94 -30.27
N ASP A 2 -5.91 -30.87 -29.52
CA ASP A 2 -6.39 -32.22 -29.39
C ASP A 2 -7.60 -32.23 -28.43
N LEU A 3 -8.52 -33.19 -28.57
CA LEU A 3 -9.70 -33.35 -27.69
C LEU A 3 -9.28 -33.43 -26.21
N PHE A 4 -8.13 -34.01 -25.92
CA PHE A 4 -7.54 -34.09 -24.58
C PHE A 4 -7.07 -32.73 -24.09
N ASP A 5 -6.54 -31.87 -24.95
CA ASP A 5 -6.15 -30.51 -24.60
C ASP A 5 -7.39 -29.67 -24.30
N TYR A 6 -8.44 -29.80 -25.09
CA TYR A 6 -9.71 -29.11 -24.85
C TYR A 6 -10.38 -29.58 -23.54
N MET A 7 -10.42 -30.89 -23.27
CA MET A 7 -10.94 -31.41 -22.00
C MET A 7 -10.09 -30.99 -20.80
N ARG A 8 -8.77 -30.89 -20.98
CA ARG A 8 -7.84 -30.42 -19.96
C ARG A 8 -8.05 -28.93 -19.63
N GLU A 9 -8.23 -28.09 -20.64
CA GLU A 9 -8.52 -26.66 -20.45
C GLU A 9 -9.89 -26.45 -19.78
N THR A 10 -10.92 -27.16 -20.23
CA THR A 10 -12.28 -27.06 -19.66
C THR A 10 -12.35 -27.56 -18.21
N ASN A 11 -11.65 -28.64 -17.87
CA ASN A 11 -11.56 -29.13 -16.49
C ASN A 11 -10.69 -28.20 -15.63
N LYS A 12 -9.59 -27.64 -16.16
CA LYS A 12 -8.73 -26.70 -15.47
C LYS A 12 -9.45 -25.40 -15.11
N GLU A 13 -10.38 -24.94 -15.95
CA GLU A 13 -11.22 -23.78 -15.64
C GLU A 13 -12.19 -24.08 -14.49
N LYS A 14 -12.82 -25.25 -14.47
CA LYS A 14 -13.75 -25.65 -13.40
C LYS A 14 -13.08 -25.95 -12.06
N GLU A 15 -11.87 -26.48 -12.09
CA GLU A 15 -11.07 -26.82 -10.89
C GLU A 15 -10.22 -25.64 -10.39
N SER A 16 -10.20 -24.52 -11.11
CA SER A 16 -9.45 -23.36 -10.66
C SER A 16 -10.09 -22.71 -9.42
N PRO A 17 -9.30 -22.10 -8.50
CA PRO A 17 -9.84 -21.43 -7.32
C PRO A 17 -10.93 -20.42 -7.66
N LEU A 18 -11.95 -20.29 -6.83
CA LEU A 18 -13.09 -19.39 -7.01
C LEU A 18 -12.65 -17.96 -7.34
N ALA A 19 -11.63 -17.46 -6.65
CA ALA A 19 -11.03 -16.15 -6.91
C ALA A 19 -10.49 -15.99 -8.36
N SER A 20 -10.19 -17.07 -9.04
CA SER A 20 -9.81 -17.07 -10.46
C SER A 20 -11.01 -17.14 -11.38
N ARG A 21 -12.01 -17.99 -11.06
CA ARG A 21 -13.24 -18.17 -11.85
C ARG A 21 -14.10 -16.91 -11.84
N MET A 22 -14.21 -16.25 -10.68
CA MET A 22 -15.01 -15.03 -10.48
C MET A 22 -14.35 -13.74 -11.02
N ARG A 23 -13.21 -13.85 -11.73
CA ARG A 23 -12.60 -12.66 -12.33
C ARG A 23 -13.54 -12.03 -13.35
N PRO A 24 -13.74 -10.70 -13.26
CA PRO A 24 -14.50 -9.95 -14.26
C PRO A 24 -13.84 -10.06 -15.65
N VAL A 25 -14.67 -10.09 -16.66
CA VAL A 25 -14.27 -10.11 -18.07
C VAL A 25 -14.42 -8.70 -18.68
N THR A 26 -15.37 -7.94 -18.20
CA THR A 26 -15.66 -6.57 -18.66
C THR A 26 -15.37 -5.52 -17.58
N LEU A 27 -15.20 -4.26 -17.98
CA LEU A 27 -15.01 -3.15 -17.04
C LEU A 27 -16.21 -2.93 -16.11
N ASP A 28 -17.42 -3.21 -16.59
CA ASP A 28 -18.64 -3.02 -15.81
C ASP A 28 -18.83 -4.10 -14.74
N GLU A 29 -18.15 -5.24 -14.87
CA GLU A 29 -18.12 -6.31 -13.85
C GLU A 29 -17.10 -6.05 -12.74
N VAL A 30 -16.16 -5.11 -12.93
CA VAL A 30 -15.13 -4.82 -11.93
C VAL A 30 -15.77 -4.14 -10.73
N VAL A 31 -15.61 -4.75 -9.58
CA VAL A 31 -16.11 -4.21 -8.31
C VAL A 31 -15.05 -3.29 -7.70
N GLY A 32 -15.49 -2.18 -7.14
CA GLY A 32 -14.61 -1.17 -6.52
C GLY A 32 -13.82 -0.34 -7.52
N GLN A 33 -12.73 0.28 -7.06
CA GLN A 33 -11.77 1.10 -7.84
C GLN A 33 -12.42 2.23 -8.68
N LYS A 34 -13.59 2.74 -8.27
CA LYS A 34 -14.36 3.76 -9.01
C LYS A 34 -13.59 5.06 -9.27
N HIS A 35 -12.59 5.35 -8.43
CA HIS A 35 -11.71 6.53 -8.57
C HIS A 35 -10.79 6.43 -9.80
N ILE A 36 -10.54 5.22 -10.35
CA ILE A 36 -9.69 4.99 -11.53
C ILE A 36 -10.52 4.59 -12.75
N ILE A 37 -11.51 3.70 -12.57
CA ILE A 37 -12.29 3.09 -13.68
C ILE A 37 -13.72 3.58 -13.77
N GLY A 38 -14.11 4.62 -13.00
CA GLY A 38 -15.40 5.28 -13.20
C GLY A 38 -15.55 5.77 -14.65
N LYS A 39 -16.78 5.77 -15.18
CA LYS A 39 -17.06 6.14 -16.59
C LYS A 39 -16.55 7.52 -17.01
N ASP A 40 -16.40 8.43 -16.05
CA ASP A 40 -15.83 9.76 -16.20
C ASP A 40 -14.30 9.81 -16.14
N LYS A 41 -13.64 8.74 -15.73
CA LYS A 41 -12.20 8.71 -15.48
C LYS A 41 -11.37 8.51 -16.73
N LEU A 42 -10.15 9.04 -16.68
CA LEU A 42 -9.21 9.00 -17.81
C LEU A 42 -8.95 7.58 -18.29
N LEU A 43 -8.67 6.65 -17.36
CA LEU A 43 -8.35 5.27 -17.71
C LEU A 43 -9.51 4.58 -18.44
N TYR A 44 -10.74 4.72 -17.93
CA TYR A 44 -11.93 4.16 -18.58
C TYR A 44 -12.08 4.66 -20.02
N ARG A 45 -11.96 5.99 -20.24
CA ARG A 45 -12.05 6.60 -21.55
C ARG A 45 -10.93 6.15 -22.50
N ALA A 46 -9.70 6.03 -21.99
CA ALA A 46 -8.56 5.56 -22.77
C ALA A 46 -8.73 4.10 -23.24
N ILE A 47 -9.24 3.23 -22.35
CA ILE A 47 -9.55 1.83 -22.69
C ILE A 47 -10.64 1.76 -23.77
N LYS A 48 -11.75 2.49 -23.60
CA LYS A 48 -12.85 2.49 -24.58
C LYS A 48 -12.45 3.06 -25.93
N ALA A 49 -11.51 4.00 -25.96
CA ALA A 49 -10.99 4.58 -27.18
C ALA A 49 -9.85 3.78 -27.85
N ASP A 50 -9.43 2.65 -27.27
CA ASP A 50 -8.24 1.86 -27.66
C ASP A 50 -6.96 2.72 -27.82
N LYS A 51 -6.82 3.72 -26.92
CA LYS A 51 -5.69 4.65 -26.85
C LYS A 51 -4.93 4.50 -25.52
N LEU A 52 -4.60 3.24 -25.20
CA LEU A 52 -3.90 2.92 -23.97
C LEU A 52 -2.41 3.26 -24.11
N SER A 53 -1.85 3.96 -23.13
CA SER A 53 -0.42 4.08 -22.87
C SER A 53 0.02 3.07 -21.82
N SER A 54 1.32 2.97 -21.57
CA SER A 54 1.83 2.11 -20.49
C SER A 54 1.33 2.57 -19.11
N LEU A 55 1.10 1.61 -18.23
CA LEU A 55 0.48 1.80 -16.92
C LEU A 55 1.31 1.11 -15.83
N ILE A 56 1.26 1.64 -14.63
CA ILE A 56 1.73 0.96 -13.43
C ILE A 56 0.61 0.97 -12.39
N PHE A 57 0.16 -0.22 -12.00
CA PHE A 57 -0.78 -0.42 -10.91
C PHE A 57 -0.04 -0.74 -9.63
N TYR A 58 -0.25 0.02 -8.57
CA TYR A 58 0.30 -0.29 -7.27
C TYR A 58 -0.77 -0.28 -6.18
N GLY A 59 -0.51 -0.98 -5.09
CA GLY A 59 -1.44 -1.09 -3.97
C GLY A 59 -1.42 -2.47 -3.32
N PRO A 60 -2.17 -2.69 -2.24
CA PRO A 60 -2.16 -3.93 -1.47
C PRO A 60 -2.52 -5.17 -2.30
N PRO A 61 -2.19 -6.40 -1.81
CA PRO A 61 -2.62 -7.62 -2.47
C PRO A 61 -4.16 -7.72 -2.50
N GLY A 62 -4.70 -8.49 -3.45
CA GLY A 62 -6.15 -8.74 -3.55
C GLY A 62 -7.02 -7.59 -4.07
N THR A 63 -6.45 -6.41 -4.37
CA THR A 63 -7.18 -5.21 -4.84
C THR A 63 -7.55 -5.23 -6.32
N GLY A 64 -7.15 -6.29 -7.06
CA GLY A 64 -7.56 -6.48 -8.46
C GLY A 64 -6.57 -6.03 -9.52
N LYS A 65 -5.28 -5.76 -9.22
CA LYS A 65 -4.25 -5.33 -10.19
C LYS A 65 -4.18 -6.23 -11.43
N THR A 66 -3.95 -7.53 -11.23
CA THR A 66 -3.91 -8.54 -12.31
C THR A 66 -5.24 -8.67 -13.04
N THR A 67 -6.34 -8.57 -12.29
CA THR A 67 -7.70 -8.63 -12.83
C THR A 67 -7.95 -7.46 -13.78
N LEU A 68 -7.65 -6.24 -13.34
CA LEU A 68 -7.85 -5.04 -14.14
C LEU A 68 -6.99 -5.08 -15.42
N ALA A 69 -5.74 -5.54 -15.34
CA ALA A 69 -4.89 -5.71 -16.52
C ALA A 69 -5.50 -6.68 -17.55
N LYS A 70 -6.08 -7.80 -17.11
CA LYS A 70 -6.78 -8.75 -17.99
C LYS A 70 -8.04 -8.17 -18.61
N VAL A 71 -8.85 -7.46 -17.83
CA VAL A 71 -10.05 -6.77 -18.33
C VAL A 71 -9.70 -5.71 -19.38
N ILE A 72 -8.63 -4.97 -19.16
CA ILE A 72 -8.11 -3.99 -20.13
C ILE A 72 -7.73 -4.70 -21.44
N ALA A 73 -6.94 -5.76 -21.34
CA ALA A 73 -6.52 -6.51 -22.51
C ALA A 73 -7.69 -7.13 -23.28
N HIS A 74 -8.70 -7.61 -22.57
CA HIS A 74 -9.89 -8.18 -23.19
C HIS A 74 -10.78 -7.11 -23.85
N THR A 75 -10.79 -5.91 -23.31
CA THR A 75 -11.57 -4.78 -23.85
C THR A 75 -10.88 -4.13 -25.05
N THR A 76 -9.55 -4.21 -25.14
CA THR A 76 -8.74 -3.69 -26.22
C THR A 76 -8.48 -4.79 -27.26
N SER A 77 -8.08 -4.39 -28.47
CA SER A 77 -7.72 -5.34 -29.54
C SER A 77 -6.29 -5.90 -29.41
N ALA A 78 -5.63 -5.67 -28.27
CA ALA A 78 -4.25 -6.04 -28.04
C ALA A 78 -4.06 -7.52 -27.68
N GLU A 79 -2.92 -8.09 -28.04
CA GLU A 79 -2.49 -9.38 -27.51
C GLU A 79 -2.03 -9.24 -26.07
N PHE A 80 -2.41 -10.20 -25.20
CA PHE A 80 -2.04 -10.18 -23.77
C PHE A 80 -0.96 -11.20 -23.47
N LYS A 81 0.18 -10.72 -23.00
CA LYS A 81 1.27 -11.55 -22.50
C LYS A 81 1.53 -11.23 -21.03
N GLN A 82 1.71 -12.27 -20.23
CA GLN A 82 1.93 -12.12 -18.79
C GLN A 82 3.26 -12.73 -18.39
N ILE A 83 4.05 -11.95 -17.65
CA ILE A 83 5.30 -12.39 -17.02
C ILE A 83 5.18 -12.15 -15.51
N ASN A 84 5.68 -13.09 -14.73
CA ASN A 84 5.87 -12.91 -13.30
C ASN A 84 7.35 -12.62 -13.03
N ALA A 85 7.66 -11.43 -12.52
CA ALA A 85 9.04 -10.98 -12.31
C ALA A 85 9.80 -11.79 -11.23
N THR A 86 9.09 -12.56 -10.39
CA THR A 86 9.73 -13.43 -9.39
C THR A 86 10.41 -14.66 -10.00
N VAL A 87 10.00 -15.08 -11.20
CA VAL A 87 10.44 -16.32 -11.86
C VAL A 87 11.10 -16.06 -13.20
N ALA A 88 10.65 -15.01 -13.89
CA ALA A 88 11.07 -14.73 -15.26
C ALA A 88 12.48 -14.15 -15.36
N GLY A 89 13.21 -14.61 -16.37
CA GLY A 89 14.52 -14.12 -16.72
C GLY A 89 14.54 -13.29 -18.01
N LYS A 90 15.74 -12.91 -18.45
CA LYS A 90 15.93 -12.11 -19.66
C LYS A 90 15.40 -12.82 -20.93
N LYS A 91 15.51 -14.15 -20.99
CA LYS A 91 15.04 -14.93 -22.15
C LYS A 91 13.54 -14.86 -22.34
N ASP A 92 12.77 -14.89 -21.25
CA ASP A 92 11.31 -14.80 -21.31
C ASP A 92 10.88 -13.44 -21.88
N MET A 93 11.58 -12.37 -21.51
CA MET A 93 11.33 -11.03 -22.05
C MET A 93 11.70 -10.94 -23.53
N GLU A 94 12.82 -11.53 -23.95
CA GLU A 94 13.27 -11.57 -25.36
C GLU A 94 12.25 -12.29 -26.24
N GLU A 95 11.68 -13.40 -25.76
CA GLU A 95 10.65 -14.15 -26.47
C GLU A 95 9.38 -13.32 -26.66
N VAL A 96 8.88 -12.69 -25.60
CA VAL A 96 7.68 -11.82 -25.68
C VAL A 96 7.93 -10.63 -26.61
N VAL A 97 9.10 -10.00 -26.57
CA VAL A 97 9.44 -8.89 -27.47
C VAL A 97 9.48 -9.35 -28.93
N LYS A 98 10.04 -10.54 -29.19
CA LYS A 98 10.06 -11.11 -30.55
C LYS A 98 8.65 -11.35 -31.06
N GLU A 99 7.81 -12.02 -30.28
CA GLU A 99 6.42 -12.27 -30.66
C GLU A 99 5.64 -10.96 -30.88
N ALA A 100 5.85 -9.95 -30.01
CA ALA A 100 5.21 -8.65 -30.16
C ALA A 100 5.59 -7.95 -31.48
N LYS A 101 6.87 -8.00 -31.87
CA LYS A 101 7.33 -7.47 -33.16
C LYS A 101 6.74 -8.20 -34.35
N ASP A 102 6.65 -9.53 -34.27
CA ASP A 102 6.06 -10.36 -35.31
C ASP A 102 4.55 -10.04 -35.46
N LEU A 103 3.82 -9.92 -34.36
CA LEU A 103 2.40 -9.54 -34.35
C LEU A 103 2.16 -8.14 -34.89
N GLN A 104 2.99 -7.19 -34.50
CA GLN A 104 2.91 -5.82 -35.00
C GLN A 104 3.24 -5.74 -36.48
N GLY A 105 4.28 -6.44 -36.94
CA GLY A 105 4.71 -6.43 -38.35
C GLY A 105 3.74 -7.15 -39.28
N MET A 106 3.18 -8.30 -38.86
CA MET A 106 2.31 -9.12 -39.72
C MET A 106 0.84 -8.66 -39.69
N TYR A 107 0.37 -8.21 -38.52
CA TYR A 107 -1.07 -7.98 -38.31
C TYR A 107 -1.40 -6.56 -37.81
N GLY A 108 -0.41 -5.70 -37.59
CA GLY A 108 -0.61 -4.39 -36.98
C GLY A 108 -1.17 -4.45 -35.55
N LYS A 109 -1.07 -5.63 -34.89
CA LYS A 109 -1.66 -5.88 -33.58
C LYS A 109 -0.70 -5.42 -32.48
N LYS A 110 -1.21 -4.66 -31.52
CA LYS A 110 -0.46 -4.23 -30.34
C LYS A 110 -0.36 -5.37 -29.32
N THR A 111 0.70 -5.36 -28.52
CA THR A 111 0.90 -6.33 -27.43
C THR A 111 0.92 -5.61 -26.10
N ILE A 112 0.05 -6.03 -25.17
CA ILE A 112 0.11 -5.66 -23.77
C ILE A 112 0.98 -6.68 -23.05
N LEU A 113 2.10 -6.21 -22.49
CA LEU A 113 2.93 -6.98 -21.58
C LEU A 113 2.56 -6.65 -20.14
N PHE A 114 1.91 -7.58 -19.46
CA PHE A 114 1.64 -7.49 -18.03
C PHE A 114 2.79 -8.11 -17.23
N ILE A 115 3.39 -7.33 -16.34
CA ILE A 115 4.45 -7.78 -15.45
C ILE A 115 3.95 -7.72 -14.00
N ASP A 116 3.72 -8.90 -13.43
CA ASP A 116 3.37 -9.00 -12.02
C ASP A 116 4.62 -8.88 -11.14
N GLU A 117 4.52 -8.13 -10.04
CA GLU A 117 5.60 -7.82 -9.12
C GLU A 117 6.82 -7.16 -9.80
N ILE A 118 6.59 -6.16 -10.65
CA ILE A 118 7.61 -5.50 -11.48
C ILE A 118 8.82 -5.01 -10.66
N HIS A 119 8.65 -4.68 -9.38
CA HIS A 119 9.72 -4.29 -8.46
C HIS A 119 10.77 -5.41 -8.23
N ARG A 120 10.45 -6.66 -8.57
CA ARG A 120 11.40 -7.79 -8.50
C ARG A 120 12.39 -7.83 -9.67
N PHE A 121 12.09 -7.14 -10.75
CA PHE A 121 13.07 -6.97 -11.83
C PHE A 121 14.19 -6.04 -11.41
N ASN A 122 15.43 -6.43 -11.66
CA ASN A 122 16.57 -5.54 -11.48
C ASN A 122 16.56 -4.41 -12.53
N LYS A 123 17.39 -3.37 -12.29
CA LYS A 123 17.47 -2.19 -13.18
C LYS A 123 17.74 -2.56 -14.64
N GLY A 124 18.65 -3.50 -14.89
CA GLY A 124 18.98 -3.93 -16.27
C GLY A 124 17.82 -4.63 -16.98
N GLN A 125 16.98 -5.37 -16.26
CA GLN A 125 15.77 -5.99 -16.81
C GLN A 125 14.70 -4.93 -17.12
N GLN A 126 14.55 -3.95 -16.24
CA GLN A 126 13.64 -2.83 -16.47
C GLN A 126 14.11 -1.94 -17.64
N ASP A 127 15.40 -1.66 -17.73
CA ASP A 127 16.00 -0.89 -18.84
C ASP A 127 15.84 -1.60 -20.18
N TYR A 128 15.89 -2.92 -20.21
CA TYR A 128 15.69 -3.72 -21.43
C TYR A 128 14.32 -3.46 -22.07
N LEU A 129 13.29 -3.15 -21.30
CA LEU A 129 11.94 -2.91 -21.81
C LEU A 129 11.76 -1.50 -22.39
N LEU A 130 12.61 -0.54 -22.02
CA LEU A 130 12.46 0.87 -22.39
C LEU A 130 12.31 1.10 -23.89
N PRO A 131 13.19 0.56 -24.77
CA PRO A 131 13.09 0.80 -26.23
C PRO A 131 11.75 0.36 -26.80
N PHE A 132 11.20 -0.76 -26.30
CA PHE A 132 9.95 -1.35 -26.80
C PHE A 132 8.69 -0.66 -26.27
N VAL A 133 8.81 0.01 -25.14
CA VAL A 133 7.78 0.89 -24.60
C VAL A 133 7.79 2.24 -25.33
N GLU A 134 8.98 2.73 -25.69
CA GLU A 134 9.17 3.99 -26.41
C GLU A 134 8.68 3.93 -27.86
N ASP A 135 8.99 2.85 -28.56
CA ASP A 135 8.60 2.67 -29.96
C ASP A 135 7.16 2.14 -30.13
N GLY A 136 6.49 1.81 -29.02
CA GLY A 136 5.11 1.32 -29.02
C GLY A 136 4.95 -0.14 -29.43
N THR A 137 6.03 -0.91 -29.53
CA THR A 137 6.00 -2.37 -29.74
C THR A 137 5.27 -3.05 -28.59
N LEU A 138 5.49 -2.55 -27.35
CA LEU A 138 4.84 -3.04 -26.14
C LEU A 138 4.08 -1.92 -25.44
N ILE A 139 2.88 -2.24 -24.97
CA ILE A 139 2.18 -1.48 -23.93
C ILE A 139 2.46 -2.19 -22.61
N LEU A 140 3.26 -1.57 -21.76
CA LEU A 140 3.59 -2.14 -20.45
C LEU A 140 2.45 -1.90 -19.46
N ILE A 141 2.02 -2.94 -18.77
CA ILE A 141 1.21 -2.83 -17.56
C ILE A 141 1.99 -3.48 -16.41
N GLY A 142 2.64 -2.68 -15.60
CA GLY A 142 3.34 -3.14 -14.40
C GLY A 142 2.39 -3.25 -13.21
N ALA A 143 2.50 -4.30 -12.41
CA ALA A 143 1.82 -4.42 -11.11
C ALA A 143 2.83 -4.56 -9.99
N THR A 144 2.60 -3.90 -8.86
CA THR A 144 3.46 -3.96 -7.68
C THR A 144 2.65 -3.73 -6.39
N THR A 145 3.13 -4.29 -5.29
CA THR A 145 2.64 -3.98 -3.95
C THR A 145 3.44 -2.84 -3.29
N GLU A 146 4.61 -2.51 -3.86
CA GLU A 146 5.51 -1.49 -3.35
C GLU A 146 5.27 -0.13 -4.04
N ASN A 147 5.78 0.95 -3.44
CA ASN A 147 5.69 2.27 -4.04
C ASN A 147 6.56 2.35 -5.31
N PRO A 148 5.95 2.54 -6.49
CA PRO A 148 6.67 2.48 -7.76
C PRO A 148 7.73 3.57 -7.91
N TYR A 149 7.59 4.71 -7.25
CA TYR A 149 8.58 5.80 -7.31
C TYR A 149 9.94 5.45 -6.70
N PHE A 150 10.00 4.43 -5.84
CA PHE A 150 11.25 3.95 -5.24
C PHE A 150 11.80 2.71 -5.97
N GLU A 151 10.91 1.86 -6.46
CA GLU A 151 11.27 0.50 -6.91
C GLU A 151 11.31 0.35 -8.43
N VAL A 152 10.60 1.21 -9.17
CA VAL A 152 10.58 1.16 -10.64
C VAL A 152 11.50 2.22 -11.22
N ASN A 153 12.21 1.86 -12.30
CA ASN A 153 13.11 2.78 -12.99
C ASN A 153 12.40 4.09 -13.39
N GLY A 154 13.00 5.22 -13.06
CA GLY A 154 12.46 6.54 -13.36
C GLY A 154 12.15 6.77 -14.84
N ALA A 155 12.88 6.11 -15.75
CA ALA A 155 12.62 6.17 -17.19
C ALA A 155 11.31 5.44 -17.58
N LEU A 156 10.96 4.33 -16.95
CA LEU A 156 9.66 3.66 -17.13
C LEU A 156 8.53 4.48 -16.48
N ILE A 157 8.77 5.02 -15.30
CA ILE A 157 7.84 5.90 -14.60
C ILE A 157 7.41 7.09 -15.46
N SER A 158 8.39 7.77 -16.09
CA SER A 158 8.12 8.95 -16.94
C SER A 158 7.30 8.65 -18.18
N ARG A 159 7.20 7.37 -18.58
CA ARG A 159 6.48 6.89 -19.77
C ARG A 159 5.20 6.14 -19.44
N SER A 160 4.87 6.04 -18.17
CA SER A 160 3.71 5.28 -17.68
C SER A 160 2.79 6.15 -16.86
N SER A 161 1.50 5.90 -16.95
CA SER A 161 0.54 6.47 -16.01
C SER A 161 0.45 5.57 -14.77
N ILE A 162 0.55 6.17 -13.59
CA ILE A 162 0.55 5.44 -12.32
C ILE A 162 -0.83 5.53 -11.71
N PHE A 163 -1.37 4.37 -11.30
CA PHE A 163 -2.67 4.28 -10.65
C PHE A 163 -2.55 3.49 -9.34
N GLU A 164 -3.01 4.10 -8.27
CA GLU A 164 -3.12 3.46 -6.98
C GLU A 164 -4.43 2.69 -6.87
N LEU A 165 -4.35 1.41 -6.55
CA LEU A 165 -5.51 0.60 -6.22
C LEU A 165 -5.66 0.55 -4.70
N HIS A 166 -6.84 0.91 -4.23
CA HIS A 166 -7.18 0.89 -2.81
C HIS A 166 -7.72 -0.48 -2.40
N PRO A 167 -7.62 -0.86 -1.12
CA PRO A 167 -8.40 -1.97 -0.58
C PRO A 167 -9.87 -1.82 -0.97
N LEU A 168 -10.53 -2.92 -1.28
CA LEU A 168 -11.96 -2.89 -1.57
C LEU A 168 -12.74 -2.50 -0.31
N GLU A 169 -13.81 -1.75 -0.50
CA GLU A 169 -14.71 -1.40 0.60
C GLU A 169 -15.52 -2.62 1.04
N LYS A 170 -16.05 -2.61 2.27
CA LYS A 170 -16.90 -3.70 2.77
C LYS A 170 -18.09 -3.99 1.85
N THR A 171 -18.68 -2.94 1.30
CA THR A 171 -19.78 -3.04 0.32
C THR A 171 -19.36 -3.77 -0.94
N ASP A 172 -18.15 -3.53 -1.43
CA ASP A 172 -17.59 -4.18 -2.61
C ASP A 172 -17.34 -5.67 -2.36
N ILE A 173 -16.79 -6.01 -1.19
CA ILE A 173 -16.55 -7.42 -0.81
C ILE A 173 -17.88 -8.17 -0.63
N LYS A 174 -18.88 -7.57 -0.01
CA LYS A 174 -20.22 -8.18 0.12
C LYS A 174 -20.83 -8.47 -1.25
N GLU A 175 -20.76 -7.51 -2.18
CA GLU A 175 -21.24 -7.69 -3.56
C GLU A 175 -20.53 -8.88 -4.24
N LEU A 176 -19.19 -8.97 -4.09
CA LEU A 176 -18.40 -10.09 -4.63
C LEU A 176 -18.81 -11.44 -4.05
N LEU A 177 -18.98 -11.53 -2.73
CA LEU A 177 -19.36 -12.77 -2.03
C LEU A 177 -20.76 -13.22 -2.45
N LEU A 178 -21.74 -12.31 -2.47
CA LEU A 178 -23.10 -12.63 -2.91
C LEU A 178 -23.14 -13.06 -4.37
N ARG A 179 -22.38 -12.37 -5.24
CA ARG A 179 -22.25 -12.77 -6.64
C ARG A 179 -21.65 -14.16 -6.75
N ALA A 180 -20.59 -14.47 -6.00
CA ALA A 180 -19.91 -15.78 -6.03
C ALA A 180 -20.80 -16.93 -5.58
N VAL A 181 -21.64 -16.72 -4.55
CA VAL A 181 -22.55 -17.75 -4.04
C VAL A 181 -23.73 -17.99 -4.98
N ASN A 182 -24.20 -16.96 -5.68
CA ASN A 182 -25.37 -17.06 -6.58
C ASN A 182 -25.03 -17.42 -8.03
N ASP A 183 -23.79 -17.23 -8.48
CA ASP A 183 -23.39 -17.53 -9.87
C ASP A 183 -23.29 -19.05 -10.07
N THR A 184 -24.12 -19.59 -10.98
CA THR A 184 -24.20 -21.03 -11.29
C THR A 184 -23.14 -21.47 -12.30
N GLU A 185 -22.54 -20.56 -13.07
CA GLU A 185 -21.57 -20.90 -14.11
C GLU A 185 -20.14 -20.84 -13.59
N LYS A 186 -19.76 -19.72 -12.95
CA LYS A 186 -18.40 -19.44 -12.47
C LYS A 186 -18.25 -19.58 -10.96
N GLY A 187 -19.35 -19.44 -10.24
CA GLY A 187 -19.40 -19.39 -8.79
C GLY A 187 -19.73 -20.71 -8.11
N LEU A 188 -20.46 -20.58 -7.02
CA LEU A 188 -20.90 -21.65 -6.13
C LEU A 188 -22.41 -21.90 -6.18
N GLY A 189 -23.15 -21.31 -7.12
CA GLY A 189 -24.60 -21.36 -7.18
C GLY A 189 -25.17 -22.79 -7.28
N SER A 190 -24.42 -23.73 -7.88
CA SER A 190 -24.81 -25.16 -7.96
C SER A 190 -24.82 -25.85 -6.59
N PHE A 191 -24.19 -25.30 -5.57
CA PHE A 191 -24.16 -25.84 -4.22
C PHE A 191 -25.39 -25.44 -3.38
N HIS A 192 -26.20 -24.47 -3.86
CA HIS A 192 -27.33 -23.90 -3.11
C HIS A 192 -26.96 -23.42 -1.72
N ALA A 193 -25.82 -22.70 -1.62
CA ALA A 193 -25.34 -22.14 -0.37
C ALA A 193 -26.01 -20.79 -0.06
N VAL A 194 -26.20 -20.53 1.22
CA VAL A 194 -26.72 -19.26 1.75
C VAL A 194 -25.70 -18.71 2.75
N ILE A 195 -25.31 -17.47 2.58
CA ILE A 195 -24.47 -16.77 3.58
C ILE A 195 -25.40 -16.02 4.52
N GLU A 196 -25.27 -16.25 5.82
CA GLU A 196 -26.00 -15.47 6.83
C GLU A 196 -25.45 -14.03 6.89
N ASP A 197 -26.31 -13.07 7.26
CA ASP A 197 -25.96 -11.64 7.22
C ASP A 197 -24.75 -11.30 8.11
N ASP A 198 -24.63 -11.93 9.28
CA ASP A 198 -23.52 -11.73 10.20
C ASP A 198 -22.22 -12.38 9.68
N ALA A 199 -22.31 -13.53 9.01
CA ALA A 199 -21.18 -14.17 8.33
C ALA A 199 -20.68 -13.32 7.14
N LEU A 200 -21.62 -12.77 6.37
CA LEU A 200 -21.32 -11.87 5.25
C LEU A 200 -20.62 -10.59 5.74
N GLU A 201 -21.15 -9.97 6.80
CA GLU A 201 -20.54 -8.79 7.42
C GLU A 201 -19.13 -9.09 7.95
N PHE A 202 -18.97 -10.22 8.63
CA PHE A 202 -17.70 -10.67 9.19
C PHE A 202 -16.66 -10.92 8.10
N LEU A 203 -16.99 -11.69 7.04
CA LEU A 203 -16.06 -11.96 5.93
C LEU A 203 -15.64 -10.67 5.22
N ALA A 204 -16.58 -9.74 5.02
CA ALA A 204 -16.29 -8.47 4.40
C ALA A 204 -15.33 -7.61 5.23
N ASP A 205 -15.47 -7.64 6.56
CA ASP A 205 -14.60 -6.89 7.48
C ASP A 205 -13.21 -7.52 7.58
N VAL A 206 -13.18 -8.82 7.88
CA VAL A 206 -11.93 -9.55 8.20
C VAL A 206 -11.03 -9.74 6.98
N SER A 207 -11.59 -9.73 5.76
CA SER A 207 -10.79 -9.77 4.52
C SER A 207 -9.88 -8.54 4.35
N GLY A 208 -10.17 -7.43 5.04
CA GLY A 208 -9.37 -6.20 4.96
C GLY A 208 -9.31 -5.60 3.55
N GLY A 209 -10.35 -5.81 2.74
CA GLY A 209 -10.42 -5.34 1.35
C GLY A 209 -9.67 -6.23 0.34
N ASP A 210 -9.22 -7.41 0.75
CA ASP A 210 -8.62 -8.43 -0.13
C ASP A 210 -9.71 -9.38 -0.66
N ALA A 211 -10.10 -9.17 -1.93
CA ALA A 211 -11.10 -10.00 -2.60
C ALA A 211 -10.72 -11.49 -2.70
N ARG A 212 -9.43 -11.80 -2.86
CA ARG A 212 -8.94 -13.17 -2.97
C ARG A 212 -9.12 -13.91 -1.65
N ASN A 213 -8.80 -13.25 -0.54
CA ASN A 213 -8.95 -13.80 0.79
C ASN A 213 -10.43 -14.10 1.10
N ALA A 214 -11.32 -13.14 0.81
CA ALA A 214 -12.77 -13.31 1.00
C ALA A 214 -13.34 -14.46 0.15
N LEU A 215 -12.99 -14.53 -1.14
CA LEU A 215 -13.47 -15.58 -2.05
C LEU A 215 -12.92 -16.96 -1.70
N ASN A 216 -11.67 -17.07 -1.27
CA ASN A 216 -11.12 -18.34 -0.82
C ASN A 216 -11.81 -18.84 0.47
N ALA A 217 -12.10 -17.93 1.41
CA ALA A 217 -12.79 -18.30 2.65
C ALA A 217 -14.20 -18.83 2.38
N ILE A 218 -14.99 -18.15 1.53
CA ILE A 218 -16.33 -18.61 1.19
C ILE A 218 -16.31 -19.92 0.38
N GLU A 219 -15.34 -20.10 -0.53
CA GLU A 219 -15.18 -21.35 -1.28
C GLU A 219 -14.93 -22.51 -0.33
N LEU A 220 -14.00 -22.35 0.61
CA LEU A 220 -13.71 -23.36 1.62
C LEU A 220 -14.94 -23.68 2.45
N GLY A 221 -15.66 -22.65 2.93
CA GLY A 221 -16.88 -22.83 3.72
C GLY A 221 -17.95 -23.63 2.99
N VAL A 222 -18.22 -23.31 1.74
CA VAL A 222 -19.23 -24.02 0.94
C VAL A 222 -18.81 -25.46 0.62
N LEU A 223 -17.54 -25.72 0.38
CA LEU A 223 -17.04 -27.06 0.03
C LEU A 223 -16.91 -28.01 1.24
N THR A 224 -16.84 -27.46 2.46
CA THR A 224 -16.58 -28.27 3.66
C THR A 224 -17.74 -28.33 4.64
N THR A 225 -18.82 -27.58 4.41
CA THR A 225 -20.00 -27.57 5.26
C THR A 225 -21.05 -28.53 4.70
N ASP A 226 -21.60 -29.37 5.57
CA ASP A 226 -22.68 -30.29 5.24
C ASP A 226 -24.00 -29.56 4.93
N ARG A 227 -24.86 -30.17 4.11
CA ARG A 227 -26.21 -29.65 3.86
C ARG A 227 -27.08 -29.78 5.09
N SER A 228 -27.84 -28.73 5.37
CA SER A 228 -28.87 -28.74 6.41
C SER A 228 -30.12 -29.52 5.96
N GLU A 229 -31.08 -29.72 6.87
CA GLU A 229 -32.32 -30.45 6.60
C GLU A 229 -33.17 -29.84 5.47
N ASP A 230 -33.02 -28.54 5.20
CA ASP A 230 -33.66 -27.82 4.10
C ASP A 230 -32.96 -28.04 2.72
N GLY A 231 -31.87 -28.83 2.71
CA GLY A 231 -31.08 -29.11 1.51
C GLY A 231 -30.10 -28.00 1.11
N GLN A 232 -29.99 -26.93 1.89
CA GLN A 232 -29.07 -25.81 1.66
C GLN A 232 -27.79 -25.96 2.50
N ILE A 233 -26.74 -25.26 2.09
CA ILE A 233 -25.50 -25.11 2.87
C ILE A 233 -25.55 -23.74 3.53
N HIS A 234 -25.62 -23.70 4.86
CA HIS A 234 -25.65 -22.45 5.61
C HIS A 234 -24.25 -22.05 6.07
N ILE A 235 -23.78 -20.92 5.57
CA ILE A 235 -22.52 -20.33 5.99
C ILE A 235 -22.83 -19.39 7.14
N THR A 236 -22.70 -19.95 8.35
CA THR A 236 -22.88 -19.22 9.62
C THR A 236 -21.60 -18.44 9.98
N LEU A 237 -21.72 -17.58 10.98
CA LEU A 237 -20.57 -16.83 11.52
C LEU A 237 -19.43 -17.74 12.00
N ASP A 238 -19.78 -18.88 12.62
CA ASP A 238 -18.79 -19.86 13.08
C ASP A 238 -18.04 -20.49 11.92
N VAL A 239 -18.73 -20.95 10.89
CA VAL A 239 -18.14 -21.50 9.67
C VAL A 239 -17.25 -20.45 8.99
N ALA A 240 -17.72 -19.23 8.84
CA ALA A 240 -16.98 -18.14 8.23
C ALA A 240 -15.66 -17.84 8.98
N SER A 241 -15.72 -17.88 10.32
CA SER A 241 -14.56 -17.63 11.17
C SER A 241 -13.49 -18.71 11.08
N GLU A 242 -13.92 -19.98 10.99
CA GLU A 242 -13.01 -21.11 10.79
C GLU A 242 -12.31 -21.04 9.43
N CYS A 243 -13.06 -20.71 8.37
CA CYS A 243 -12.55 -20.68 7.01
C CYS A 243 -11.52 -19.57 6.77
N ILE A 244 -11.64 -18.44 7.45
CA ILE A 244 -10.67 -17.34 7.33
C ILE A 244 -9.53 -17.47 8.36
N GLN A 245 -9.54 -18.53 9.18
CA GLN A 245 -8.58 -18.81 10.24
C GLN A 245 -8.37 -17.65 11.23
N LYS A 246 -9.40 -16.84 11.43
CA LYS A 246 -9.42 -15.76 12.42
C LYS A 246 -10.54 -16.04 13.42
N ARG A 247 -10.20 -16.12 14.71
CA ARG A 247 -11.19 -16.31 15.78
C ARG A 247 -12.19 -15.16 15.79
N VAL A 248 -13.47 -15.49 15.91
CA VAL A 248 -14.51 -14.52 16.26
C VAL A 248 -14.22 -14.05 17.68
N VAL A 249 -13.55 -12.94 17.80
CA VAL A 249 -13.60 -12.17 19.05
C VAL A 249 -14.93 -11.45 19.00
N ASN A 250 -15.74 -11.47 20.07
CA ASN A 250 -17.02 -10.78 20.15
C ASN A 250 -16.93 -9.38 19.51
N TYR A 251 -16.99 -9.36 18.19
CA TYR A 251 -17.12 -8.15 17.42
C TYR A 251 -18.55 -7.67 17.64
N ASP A 252 -18.68 -6.65 18.45
CA ASP A 252 -19.90 -5.87 18.46
C ASP A 252 -20.24 -5.52 17.01
N LYS A 253 -21.47 -5.83 16.57
CA LYS A 253 -21.97 -5.81 15.19
C LYS A 253 -21.89 -4.45 14.45
N LYS A 254 -21.08 -3.50 14.92
CA LYS A 254 -20.86 -2.18 14.32
C LYS A 254 -19.36 -1.95 14.16
N GLY A 255 -18.91 -1.89 12.91
CA GLY A 255 -17.50 -1.66 12.51
C GLY A 255 -16.80 -0.41 13.08
N ASP A 256 -17.50 0.40 13.85
CA ASP A 256 -16.98 1.55 14.62
C ASP A 256 -16.05 1.11 15.77
N ASN A 257 -16.26 -0.08 16.35
CA ASN A 257 -15.52 -0.51 17.54
C ASN A 257 -14.03 -0.79 17.27
N HIS A 258 -13.65 -1.19 16.06
CA HIS A 258 -12.25 -1.42 15.69
C HIS A 258 -11.45 -0.11 15.62
N TYR A 259 -11.97 0.88 14.91
CA TYR A 259 -11.37 2.20 14.83
C TYR A 259 -11.35 2.92 16.17
N ASP A 260 -12.39 2.71 16.98
CA ASP A 260 -12.48 3.27 18.32
C ASP A 260 -11.41 2.71 19.25
N ILE A 261 -11.12 1.40 19.21
CA ILE A 261 -10.06 0.77 20.00
C ILE A 261 -8.68 1.30 19.59
N ILE A 262 -8.39 1.38 18.29
CA ILE A 262 -7.14 1.94 17.77
C ILE A 262 -7.02 3.42 18.20
N SER A 263 -8.09 4.19 18.06
CA SER A 263 -8.14 5.58 18.47
C SER A 263 -7.92 5.74 19.98
N ALA A 264 -8.54 4.90 20.79
CA ALA A 264 -8.36 4.88 22.25
C ALA A 264 -6.92 4.49 22.62
N PHE A 265 -6.33 3.50 21.96
CA PHE A 265 -4.94 3.10 22.13
C PHE A 265 -3.97 4.27 21.91
N ILE A 266 -4.11 4.97 20.77
CA ILE A 266 -3.26 6.11 20.45
C ILE A 266 -3.48 7.25 21.44
N LYS A 267 -4.75 7.57 21.76
CA LYS A 267 -5.10 8.64 22.69
C LYS A 267 -4.61 8.36 24.11
N SER A 268 -4.58 7.08 24.53
CA SER A 268 -4.04 6.68 25.84
C SER A 268 -2.54 6.91 25.93
N MET A 269 -1.77 6.54 24.90
CA MET A 269 -0.33 6.83 24.83
C MET A 269 -0.06 8.35 24.79
N ARG A 270 -0.81 9.09 23.99
CA ARG A 270 -0.74 10.55 23.88
C ARG A 270 -1.12 11.22 25.20
N GLY A 271 -2.13 10.71 25.88
CA GLY A 271 -2.64 11.24 27.16
C GLY A 271 -1.82 10.84 28.39
N SER A 272 -0.72 10.09 28.20
CA SER A 272 0.14 9.61 29.30
C SER A 272 -0.56 8.68 30.29
N ASP A 273 -1.45 7.81 29.79
CA ASP A 273 -2.08 6.74 30.57
C ASP A 273 -1.53 5.37 30.13
N PRO A 274 -0.46 4.85 30.77
CA PRO A 274 0.13 3.58 30.40
C PRO A 274 -0.79 2.39 30.69
N ASP A 275 -1.66 2.45 31.71
CA ASP A 275 -2.57 1.36 32.03
C ASP A 275 -3.66 1.20 30.96
N ALA A 276 -4.29 2.31 30.55
CA ALA A 276 -5.22 2.29 29.44
C ALA A 276 -4.54 1.87 28.12
N ALA A 277 -3.32 2.33 27.86
CA ALA A 277 -2.57 1.97 26.65
C ALA A 277 -2.29 0.45 26.60
N VAL A 278 -1.86 -0.17 27.69
CA VAL A 278 -1.66 -1.63 27.78
C VAL A 278 -2.98 -2.39 27.68
N PHE A 279 -4.05 -1.87 28.27
CA PHE A 279 -5.38 -2.48 28.14
C PHE A 279 -5.85 -2.53 26.70
N TYR A 280 -5.75 -1.41 25.96
CA TYR A 280 -6.14 -1.38 24.56
C TYR A 280 -5.19 -2.18 23.66
N LEU A 281 -3.88 -2.25 23.99
CA LEU A 281 -2.96 -3.18 23.35
C LEU A 281 -3.44 -4.62 23.50
N ALA A 282 -3.74 -5.06 24.73
CA ALA A 282 -4.22 -6.40 24.99
C ALA A 282 -5.53 -6.69 24.23
N LYS A 283 -6.44 -5.72 24.17
CA LYS A 283 -7.71 -5.82 23.44
C LYS A 283 -7.49 -5.98 21.93
N MET A 284 -6.53 -5.24 21.33
CA MET A 284 -6.15 -5.40 19.93
C MET A 284 -5.51 -6.76 19.64
N LEU A 285 -4.57 -7.20 20.49
CA LEU A 285 -3.91 -8.51 20.36
C LEU A 285 -4.91 -9.66 20.52
N TYR A 286 -5.83 -9.57 21.47
CA TYR A 286 -6.90 -10.53 21.65
C TYR A 286 -7.84 -10.58 20.44
N ALA A 287 -8.11 -9.43 19.81
CA ALA A 287 -8.88 -9.32 18.57
C ALA A 287 -8.14 -9.86 17.33
N GLY A 288 -6.88 -10.23 17.45
CA GLY A 288 -6.07 -10.75 16.36
C GLY A 288 -5.54 -9.66 15.43
N GLU A 289 -5.41 -8.42 15.91
CA GLU A 289 -4.82 -7.31 15.15
C GLU A 289 -3.39 -7.63 14.73
N ASP A 290 -3.00 -7.17 13.55
CA ASP A 290 -1.64 -7.35 13.04
C ASP A 290 -0.60 -6.67 13.95
N VAL A 291 0.28 -7.47 14.53
CA VAL A 291 1.35 -6.98 15.42
C VAL A 291 2.25 -5.94 14.75
N LYS A 292 2.43 -6.02 13.43
CA LYS A 292 3.21 -5.03 12.66
C LYS A 292 2.44 -3.71 12.54
N PHE A 293 1.11 -3.78 12.39
CA PHE A 293 0.27 -2.59 12.42
C PHE A 293 0.35 -1.90 13.79
N ILE A 294 0.23 -2.66 14.88
CA ILE A 294 0.36 -2.13 16.25
C ILE A 294 1.73 -1.47 16.44
N ALA A 295 2.82 -2.14 16.06
CA ALA A 295 4.17 -1.60 16.14
C ALA A 295 4.33 -0.28 15.35
N ARG A 296 3.78 -0.19 14.14
CA ARG A 296 3.75 1.06 13.36
C ARG A 296 3.05 2.20 14.09
N ARG A 297 1.91 1.93 14.76
CA ARG A 297 1.19 2.95 15.52
C ARG A 297 2.00 3.45 16.70
N ILE A 298 2.74 2.57 17.39
CA ILE A 298 3.67 2.96 18.47
C ILE A 298 4.79 3.86 17.95
N MET A 299 5.43 3.51 16.82
CA MET A 299 6.47 4.33 16.20
C MET A 299 5.96 5.73 15.81
N ILE A 300 4.76 5.79 15.23
CA ILE A 300 4.15 7.09 14.87
C ILE A 300 3.92 7.92 16.14
N CYS A 301 3.30 7.34 17.17
CA CYS A 301 3.04 8.03 18.44
C CYS A 301 4.36 8.51 19.11
N ALA A 302 5.41 7.69 19.07
CA ALA A 302 6.73 8.07 19.59
C ALA A 302 7.31 9.30 18.89
N SER A 303 7.08 9.48 17.59
CA SER A 303 7.54 10.64 16.82
C SER A 303 6.59 11.83 16.89
N GLU A 304 5.26 11.56 16.86
CA GLU A 304 4.22 12.58 16.76
C GLU A 304 3.93 13.24 18.12
N ASP A 305 3.84 12.42 19.17
CA ASP A 305 3.34 12.84 20.50
C ASP A 305 4.46 12.98 21.55
N VAL A 306 5.58 12.28 21.40
CA VAL A 306 6.76 12.37 22.26
C VAL A 306 7.85 13.22 21.61
N GLY A 307 8.18 12.93 20.37
CA GLY A 307 9.16 13.71 19.58
C GLY A 307 10.49 13.91 20.30
N ASN A 308 10.97 15.15 20.27
CA ASN A 308 12.23 15.51 20.89
C ASN A 308 12.15 15.73 22.42
N ALA A 309 10.97 15.61 23.04
CA ALA A 309 10.89 15.64 24.50
C ALA A 309 11.58 14.41 25.11
N ASP A 310 11.52 13.25 24.42
CA ASP A 310 12.33 12.08 24.74
C ASP A 310 12.76 11.35 23.43
N PRO A 311 13.94 11.64 22.90
CA PRO A 311 14.46 11.01 21.66
C PRO A 311 14.58 9.49 21.74
N MET A 312 14.66 8.90 22.93
CA MET A 312 14.72 7.44 23.11
C MET A 312 13.39 6.76 22.78
N ALA A 313 12.27 7.45 22.85
CA ALA A 313 10.97 6.85 22.58
C ALA A 313 10.88 6.23 21.17
N LEU A 314 11.36 6.94 20.15
CA LEU A 314 11.40 6.39 18.78
C LEU A 314 12.38 5.22 18.66
N THR A 315 13.54 5.30 19.32
CA THR A 315 14.53 4.21 19.33
C THR A 315 13.95 2.93 19.93
N VAL A 316 13.26 3.03 21.06
CA VAL A 316 12.57 1.91 21.73
C VAL A 316 11.48 1.35 20.82
N ALA A 317 10.65 2.21 20.21
CA ALA A 317 9.57 1.80 19.34
C ALA A 317 10.08 1.06 18.08
N VAL A 318 11.18 1.54 17.46
CA VAL A 318 11.82 0.90 16.31
C VAL A 318 12.44 -0.44 16.69
N ALA A 319 13.15 -0.51 17.81
CA ALA A 319 13.71 -1.77 18.32
C ALA A 319 12.60 -2.80 18.59
N ALA A 320 11.48 -2.39 19.18
CA ALA A 320 10.34 -3.25 19.40
C ALA A 320 9.73 -3.76 18.08
N ALA A 321 9.56 -2.89 17.08
CA ALA A 321 9.05 -3.29 15.77
C ALA A 321 9.94 -4.34 15.09
N GLN A 322 11.27 -4.16 15.12
CA GLN A 322 12.23 -5.11 14.57
C GLN A 322 12.24 -6.45 15.33
N ALA A 323 12.10 -6.42 16.65
CA ALA A 323 12.05 -7.62 17.48
C ALA A 323 10.77 -8.42 17.23
N VAL A 324 9.62 -7.76 17.11
CA VAL A 324 8.32 -8.39 16.81
C VAL A 324 8.35 -9.16 15.49
N GLU A 325 9.02 -8.61 14.45
CA GLU A 325 9.17 -9.30 13.17
C GLU A 325 9.98 -10.59 13.23
N ARG A 326 10.93 -10.67 14.17
CA ARG A 326 11.83 -11.83 14.31
C ARG A 326 11.28 -12.90 15.25
N ILE A 327 10.56 -12.49 16.29
CA ILE A 327 10.17 -13.38 17.39
C ILE A 327 8.77 -13.97 17.16
N GLY A 328 7.80 -13.14 16.68
CA GLY A 328 6.42 -13.59 16.50
C GLY A 328 5.63 -13.69 17.81
N MET A 329 4.39 -14.17 17.72
CA MET A 329 3.52 -14.40 18.86
C MET A 329 3.79 -15.79 19.48
N PRO A 330 3.62 -15.99 20.78
CA PRO A 330 3.01 -15.05 21.76
C PRO A 330 3.97 -14.03 22.38
N GLU A 331 5.28 -14.17 22.25
CA GLU A 331 6.28 -13.39 22.99
C GLU A 331 6.30 -11.91 22.54
N SER A 332 5.90 -11.60 21.32
CA SER A 332 5.80 -10.23 20.81
C SER A 332 4.91 -9.32 21.66
N GLN A 333 3.91 -9.86 22.38
CA GLN A 333 3.07 -9.08 23.29
C GLN A 333 3.86 -8.40 24.42
N ILE A 334 4.93 -9.07 24.90
CA ILE A 334 5.79 -8.54 25.97
C ILE A 334 6.58 -7.35 25.45
N ILE A 335 7.15 -7.49 24.26
CA ILE A 335 7.95 -6.45 23.59
C ILE A 335 7.09 -5.22 23.29
N LEU A 336 5.88 -5.44 22.75
CA LEU A 336 4.94 -4.37 22.47
C LEU A 336 4.51 -3.66 23.76
N SER A 337 4.26 -4.41 24.86
CA SER A 337 3.90 -3.84 26.15
C SER A 337 5.01 -2.94 26.70
N GLN A 338 6.28 -3.36 26.60
CA GLN A 338 7.43 -2.53 27.01
C GLN A 338 7.47 -1.21 26.20
N ALA A 339 7.32 -1.27 24.89
CA ALA A 339 7.35 -0.07 24.04
C ALA A 339 6.17 0.86 24.34
N VAL A 340 4.97 0.31 24.50
CA VAL A 340 3.74 1.06 24.83
C VAL A 340 3.86 1.80 26.17
N THR A 341 4.29 1.10 27.20
CA THR A 341 4.44 1.69 28.54
C THR A 341 5.51 2.79 28.53
N TYR A 342 6.62 2.58 27.79
CA TYR A 342 7.65 3.59 27.64
C TYR A 342 7.10 4.85 26.94
N VAL A 343 6.48 4.70 25.76
CA VAL A 343 5.94 5.82 24.98
C VAL A 343 4.82 6.55 25.74
N ALA A 344 3.94 5.79 26.42
CA ALA A 344 2.88 6.38 27.25
C ALA A 344 3.44 7.20 28.43
N SER A 345 4.52 6.75 29.06
CA SER A 345 5.11 7.41 30.23
C SER A 345 6.10 8.55 29.88
N ALA A 346 6.55 8.65 28.63
CA ALA A 346 7.48 9.67 28.21
C ALA A 346 6.87 11.08 28.23
N PRO A 347 7.67 12.15 28.43
CA PRO A 347 7.21 13.53 28.28
C PRO A 347 6.71 13.76 26.85
N LYS A 348 5.69 14.60 26.68
CA LYS A 348 5.02 14.82 25.41
C LYS A 348 5.45 16.11 24.72
N SER A 349 5.67 16.03 23.40
CA SER A 349 5.83 17.19 22.54
C SER A 349 5.44 16.86 21.09
N ASN A 350 4.69 17.76 20.48
CA ASN A 350 4.33 17.71 19.06
C ASN A 350 5.08 18.78 18.23
N SER A 351 6.11 19.38 18.78
CA SER A 351 6.87 20.49 18.14
C SER A 351 7.42 20.10 16.78
N ALA A 352 7.93 18.86 16.62
CA ALA A 352 8.46 18.36 15.36
C ALA A 352 7.35 18.20 14.28
N VAL A 353 6.16 17.78 14.68
CA VAL A 353 5.01 17.68 13.78
C VAL A 353 4.53 19.05 13.33
N ASN A 354 4.39 19.98 14.28
CA ASN A 354 4.02 21.37 13.98
C ASN A 354 5.02 22.02 13.02
N ALA A 355 6.32 21.77 13.26
CA ALA A 355 7.40 22.30 12.43
C ALA A 355 7.27 21.85 10.96
N ILE A 356 7.11 20.56 10.71
CA ILE A 356 7.02 20.07 9.32
C ILE A 356 5.72 20.51 8.63
N PHE A 357 4.59 20.59 9.34
CA PHE A 357 3.35 21.08 8.76
C PHE A 357 3.44 22.58 8.40
N ALA A 358 3.96 23.41 9.30
CA ALA A 358 4.19 24.83 9.02
C ALA A 358 5.16 25.03 7.84
N ALA A 359 6.24 24.24 7.78
CA ALA A 359 7.18 24.29 6.67
C ALA A 359 6.53 23.85 5.34
N ASN A 360 5.70 22.81 5.34
CA ASN A 360 4.95 22.36 4.16
C ASN A 360 4.00 23.45 3.65
N ASP A 361 3.32 24.16 4.54
CA ASP A 361 2.43 25.26 4.17
C ASP A 361 3.23 26.44 3.59
N ALA A 362 4.39 26.76 4.16
CA ALA A 362 5.27 27.77 3.61
C ALA A 362 5.75 27.41 2.19
N VAL A 363 6.12 26.15 1.95
CA VAL A 363 6.52 25.66 0.61
C VAL A 363 5.38 25.74 -0.40
N ARG A 364 4.15 25.44 0.01
CA ARG A 364 2.96 25.50 -0.89
C ARG A 364 2.59 26.93 -1.27
N ASN A 365 2.77 27.87 -0.33
CA ASN A 365 2.28 29.23 -0.48
C ASN A 365 3.31 30.20 -1.03
N ASN A 366 4.60 29.84 -1.07
CA ASN A 366 5.69 30.72 -1.50
C ASN A 366 6.51 30.06 -2.62
N LYS A 367 6.86 30.85 -3.64
CA LYS A 367 7.90 30.49 -4.60
C LYS A 367 9.23 30.95 -4.01
N THR A 368 10.02 30.01 -3.53
CA THR A 368 11.27 30.30 -2.85
C THR A 368 12.48 29.93 -3.70
N THR A 369 13.58 30.66 -3.50
CA THR A 369 14.86 30.38 -4.18
C THR A 369 15.93 30.15 -3.11
N VAL A 370 16.71 29.08 -3.25
CA VAL A 370 17.81 28.80 -2.34
C VAL A 370 18.81 29.98 -2.36
N PRO A 371 19.19 30.56 -1.22
CA PRO A 371 20.18 31.64 -1.15
C PRO A 371 21.48 31.26 -1.88
N THR A 372 22.05 32.17 -2.66
CA THR A 372 23.19 31.91 -3.55
C THR A 372 24.42 31.33 -2.83
N HIS A 373 24.69 31.78 -1.61
CA HIS A 373 25.79 31.27 -0.78
C HIS A 373 25.57 29.84 -0.29
N LEU A 374 24.33 29.32 -0.27
CA LEU A 374 24.01 27.93 0.08
C LEU A 374 23.90 26.99 -1.14
N GLN A 375 23.94 27.54 -2.36
CA GLN A 375 23.87 26.74 -3.57
C GLN A 375 25.17 25.95 -3.78
N ASP A 376 25.03 24.75 -4.40
CA ASP A 376 26.18 23.87 -4.63
C ASP A 376 27.28 24.54 -5.45
N ALA A 377 28.50 24.51 -4.93
CA ALA A 377 29.68 25.07 -5.53
C ALA A 377 30.66 24.02 -6.08
N HIS A 378 30.34 22.71 -6.04
CA HIS A 378 31.26 21.63 -6.37
C HIS A 378 31.40 21.33 -7.85
N TYR A 379 30.73 22.05 -8.76
CA TYR A 379 30.78 21.83 -10.18
C TYR A 379 31.50 22.92 -10.97
N LYS A 380 32.11 22.57 -12.13
CA LYS A 380 32.80 23.54 -12.98
C LYS A 380 31.84 24.64 -13.45
N GLY A 381 32.12 25.88 -13.09
CA GLY A 381 31.31 27.04 -13.48
C GLY A 381 30.44 27.62 -12.35
N ALA A 382 30.29 26.93 -11.21
CA ALA A 382 29.52 27.42 -10.06
C ALA A 382 29.94 28.85 -9.63
N GLN A 383 31.23 29.12 -9.55
CA GLN A 383 31.76 30.45 -9.21
C GLN A 383 31.33 31.54 -10.20
N LYS A 384 31.18 31.23 -11.51
CA LYS A 384 30.70 32.21 -12.50
C LYS A 384 29.25 32.59 -12.31
N LEU A 385 28.49 31.71 -11.66
CA LEU A 385 27.08 31.91 -11.29
C LEU A 385 26.90 32.49 -9.88
N GLY A 386 27.99 32.69 -9.14
CA GLY A 386 27.95 33.21 -7.77
C GLY A 386 27.57 32.18 -6.71
N HIS A 387 27.49 30.88 -7.08
CA HIS A 387 27.07 29.83 -6.16
C HIS A 387 28.13 29.55 -5.10
N GLY A 388 27.72 29.44 -3.86
CA GLY A 388 28.59 29.20 -2.71
C GLY A 388 29.46 30.37 -2.27
N ILE A 389 29.40 31.52 -2.97
CA ILE A 389 30.21 32.70 -2.60
C ILE A 389 29.63 33.32 -1.33
N GLY A 390 30.50 33.51 -0.34
CA GLY A 390 30.12 34.11 0.94
C GLY A 390 29.58 33.14 1.99
N TYR A 391 29.53 31.82 1.67
CA TYR A 391 29.20 30.83 2.67
C TYR A 391 30.22 30.81 3.81
N LYS A 392 29.73 30.86 5.03
CA LYS A 392 30.54 30.79 6.24
C LYS A 392 30.45 29.38 6.81
N TYR A 393 31.55 28.66 6.88
CA TYR A 393 31.58 27.28 7.40
C TYR A 393 31.56 27.33 8.94
N ALA A 394 30.43 26.85 9.52
CA ALA A 394 30.19 27.02 10.96
C ALA A 394 31.28 26.39 11.86
N HIS A 395 31.94 25.32 11.41
CA HIS A 395 33.02 24.70 12.18
C HIS A 395 34.29 25.56 12.33
N ASP A 396 34.44 26.61 11.54
CA ASP A 396 35.56 27.55 11.66
C ASP A 396 35.30 28.63 12.73
N TYR A 397 34.14 28.63 13.37
CA TYR A 397 33.71 29.64 14.36
C TYR A 397 33.56 29.02 15.75
N PRO A 398 33.65 29.85 16.83
CA PRO A 398 33.41 29.40 18.20
C PRO A 398 32.02 28.69 18.33
N ASP A 399 31.98 27.69 19.18
CA ASP A 399 30.77 26.88 19.43
C ASP A 399 30.15 26.27 18.17
N HIS A 400 30.90 26.25 17.03
CA HIS A 400 30.42 25.79 15.72
C HIS A 400 29.14 26.50 15.26
N TYR A 401 29.04 27.79 15.61
CA TYR A 401 27.92 28.65 15.26
C TYR A 401 28.41 29.93 14.56
N VAL A 402 27.66 30.33 13.54
CA VAL A 402 27.86 31.59 12.85
C VAL A 402 26.52 32.16 12.40
N ASP A 403 26.35 33.46 12.66
CA ASP A 403 25.16 34.17 12.18
C ASP A 403 25.23 34.31 10.64
N GLN A 404 24.38 33.56 9.94
CA GLN A 404 24.11 33.70 8.50
C GLN A 404 22.72 33.27 8.19
N GLN A 405 22.17 33.80 7.08
CA GLN A 405 20.84 33.42 6.61
C GLN A 405 20.83 32.04 5.97
N TYR A 406 19.97 31.16 6.43
CA TYR A 406 19.77 29.82 5.86
C TYR A 406 18.45 29.70 5.09
N LEU A 407 17.41 30.42 5.49
CA LEU A 407 16.14 30.43 4.80
C LEU A 407 16.16 31.31 3.55
N PRO A 408 15.36 30.99 2.51
CA PRO A 408 15.14 31.89 1.39
C PRO A 408 14.69 33.27 1.80
N ASP A 409 15.02 34.28 0.97
CA ASP A 409 14.70 35.70 1.25
C ASP A 409 13.20 35.92 1.50
N GLU A 410 12.36 35.17 0.79
CA GLU A 410 10.89 35.29 0.84
C GLU A 410 10.31 34.86 2.19
N ILE A 411 11.06 34.03 2.94
CA ILE A 411 10.63 33.46 4.23
C ILE A 411 11.76 33.57 5.30
N LYS A 412 12.69 34.49 5.15
CA LYS A 412 13.87 34.60 6.01
C LYS A 412 13.58 34.74 7.51
N ASP A 413 12.44 35.31 7.85
CA ASP A 413 12.01 35.55 9.23
C ASP A 413 11.08 34.44 9.76
N ALA A 414 10.82 33.38 8.95
CA ALA A 414 9.93 32.29 9.36
C ALA A 414 10.57 31.43 10.47
N ARG A 415 9.76 31.01 11.41
CA ARG A 415 10.13 30.05 12.45
C ARG A 415 9.17 28.85 12.34
N PHE A 416 9.73 27.67 12.15
CA PHE A 416 8.96 26.43 12.02
C PHE A 416 9.07 25.54 13.27
N TYR A 417 10.27 25.48 13.88
CA TYR A 417 10.50 24.65 15.05
C TYR A 417 10.53 25.50 16.32
N GLU A 418 9.57 25.23 17.21
CA GLU A 418 9.45 25.84 18.52
C GLU A 418 9.53 24.76 19.59
N PRO A 419 10.71 24.52 20.19
CA PRO A 419 10.87 23.50 21.21
C PRO A 419 10.05 23.79 22.47
N GLY A 420 9.44 22.73 23.01
CA GLY A 420 8.66 22.79 24.26
C GLY A 420 9.53 22.91 25.51
N ASP A 421 8.87 22.89 26.67
CA ASP A 421 9.51 23.01 27.98
C ASP A 421 9.66 21.69 28.72
N LEU A 422 9.29 20.57 28.09
CA LEU A 422 9.30 19.23 28.69
C LEU A 422 10.47 18.39 28.20
N GLY A 423 11.01 17.58 29.11
CA GLY A 423 12.03 16.59 28.79
C GLY A 423 13.29 17.19 28.15
N TYR A 424 13.80 16.53 27.09
CA TYR A 424 15.03 16.96 26.42
C TYR A 424 14.84 18.24 25.60
N GLU A 425 13.61 18.58 25.19
CA GLU A 425 13.36 19.83 24.45
C GLU A 425 13.67 21.08 25.27
N LYS A 426 13.54 21.01 26.59
CA LYS A 426 14.00 22.11 27.45
C LYS A 426 15.48 22.43 27.24
N GLN A 427 16.33 21.40 27.14
CA GLN A 427 17.76 21.57 26.87
C GLN A 427 18.04 22.13 25.47
N ILE A 428 17.27 21.67 24.46
CA ILE A 428 17.34 22.21 23.11
C ILE A 428 16.97 23.69 23.11
N LYS A 429 15.88 24.05 23.78
CA LYS A 429 15.41 25.44 23.91
C LYS A 429 16.46 26.34 24.57
N GLU A 430 17.02 25.88 25.69
CA GLU A 430 18.09 26.62 26.41
C GLU A 430 19.34 26.81 25.53
N ARG A 431 19.69 25.81 24.72
CA ARG A 431 20.80 25.92 23.78
C ARG A 431 20.50 26.93 22.67
N LEU A 432 19.33 26.83 22.02
CA LEU A 432 18.95 27.72 20.92
C LEU A 432 18.80 29.19 21.36
N GLN A 433 18.48 29.43 22.63
CA GLN A 433 18.43 30.80 23.20
C GLN A 433 19.82 31.43 23.44
N LYS A 434 20.86 30.60 23.49
CA LYS A 434 22.24 31.06 23.67
C LYS A 434 22.96 31.36 22.34
N LEU A 435 22.38 30.89 21.24
CA LEU A 435 22.85 31.14 19.89
C LEU A 435 22.23 32.41 19.31
#